data_17d2814de1c45324c9c2a5eee93c96dc
#
_entry.id   17d2814de1c45324c9c2a5eee93c96dc
#
_cell.length_a   1.000
_cell.length_b   1.000
_cell.length_c   1.000
_cell.angle_alpha   90.00
_cell.angle_beta   90.00
_cell.angle_gamma   90.00
#
_symmetry.space_group_name_H-M   'P 1'
#
loop_
_entity.id
_entity.type
_entity.pdbx_description
1 polymer ?
#
loop_
_entity_poly.entity_id
_entity_poly.type
_entity_poly.pdbx_seq_one_letter_code
_entity_poly.pdbx_strand_id
1 'polypeptide(L)'
;MTSPFVRRRRLATELRALREQSGMTGDELARRIYRSRMTVSKLENARCRPDTRDIVKILRVLGVTGEKFDEIHQIACDASERGWWDSYGDTMGARQRLYADLESGAATIRGYNQMSVPGLVQSAEFLQALIDLDLAEGSELNYVPERTIQARLERQHTFFRTEGPAAEIILDEFVLRRLAVPAETMAAQLRHMVDVVSRQPRFTLLVMPLDGRLSPGRLPPSTYMIYGFPDPADPPLVVAENASTDLIHTTPVEVAKYERLHDRLRETALPALESLSLLVDAADRLSEGAGHDT
;
A
#
# COMPACT_ATOMS: atom_id res chain seq x y z
N MET A 1 7.08 11.24 8.74
CA MET A 1 7.07 9.88 9.33
C MET A 1 7.77 8.94 8.37
N THR A 2 8.49 7.93 8.80
CA THR A 2 9.14 6.92 7.94
C THR A 2 8.33 5.63 7.98
N SER A 3 8.35 4.83 6.90
CA SER A 3 7.73 3.50 6.91
C SER A 3 8.62 2.51 7.67
N PRO A 4 8.18 1.95 8.81
CA PRO A 4 8.94 0.89 9.50
C PRO A 4 9.21 -0.32 8.62
N PHE A 5 8.32 -0.68 7.70
CA PHE A 5 8.53 -1.77 6.75
C PHE A 5 9.72 -1.49 5.83
N VAL A 6 9.80 -0.30 5.26
CA VAL A 6 10.90 0.10 4.36
C VAL A 6 12.22 0.17 5.14
N ARG A 7 12.20 0.75 6.33
CA ARG A 7 13.38 0.82 7.21
C ARG A 7 13.87 -0.56 7.63
N ARG A 8 12.99 -1.53 7.88
CA ARG A 8 13.40 -2.94 8.12
C ARG A 8 14.13 -3.52 6.92
N ARG A 9 13.68 -3.25 5.70
CA ARG A 9 14.33 -3.75 4.49
C ARG A 9 15.70 -3.11 4.27
N ARG A 10 15.80 -1.79 4.46
CA ARG A 10 17.09 -1.09 4.40
C ARG A 10 18.05 -1.62 5.45
N LEU A 11 17.62 -1.73 6.70
CA LEU A 11 18.41 -2.30 7.79
C LEU A 11 18.92 -3.71 7.44
N ALA A 12 18.06 -4.55 6.90
CA ALA A 12 18.42 -5.92 6.51
C ALA A 12 19.54 -5.95 5.46
N THR A 13 19.46 -5.06 4.45
CA THR A 13 20.49 -4.92 3.41
C THR A 13 21.81 -4.45 4.01
N GLU A 14 21.80 -3.43 4.85
CA GLU A 14 22.99 -2.88 5.52
C GLU A 14 23.65 -3.94 6.41
N LEU A 15 22.88 -4.62 7.26
CA LEU A 15 23.42 -5.65 8.16
C LEU A 15 24.06 -6.81 7.39
N ARG A 16 23.42 -7.25 6.32
CA ARG A 16 23.97 -8.33 5.48
C ARG A 16 25.26 -7.90 4.81
N ALA A 17 25.29 -6.71 4.21
CA ALA A 17 26.49 -6.19 3.55
C ALA A 17 27.68 -6.07 4.51
N LEU A 18 27.46 -5.53 5.71
CA LEU A 18 28.48 -5.41 6.75
C LEU A 18 29.01 -6.78 7.22
N ARG A 19 28.11 -7.74 7.42
CA ARG A 19 28.52 -9.12 7.80
C ARG A 19 29.37 -9.76 6.69
N GLU A 20 28.96 -9.65 5.45
CA GLU A 20 29.71 -10.20 4.31
C GLU A 20 31.06 -9.53 4.14
N GLN A 21 31.15 -8.22 4.29
CA GLN A 21 32.41 -7.47 4.29
C GLN A 21 33.38 -7.92 5.41
N SER A 22 32.84 -8.27 6.59
CA SER A 22 33.63 -8.79 7.70
C SER A 22 34.07 -10.26 7.54
N GLY A 23 33.62 -10.94 6.48
CA GLY A 23 33.87 -12.36 6.24
C GLY A 23 33.15 -13.30 7.20
N MET A 24 32.25 -12.79 8.04
CA MET A 24 31.55 -13.63 9.03
C MET A 24 30.38 -14.39 8.40
N THR A 25 30.24 -15.63 8.80
CA THR A 25 29.00 -16.41 8.58
C THR A 25 27.89 -15.93 9.52
N GLY A 26 26.63 -16.17 9.14
CA GLY A 26 25.51 -15.88 10.03
C GLY A 26 25.54 -16.65 11.35
N ASP A 27 26.14 -17.84 11.38
CA ASP A 27 26.31 -18.64 12.60
C ASP A 27 27.36 -18.04 13.52
N GLU A 28 28.46 -17.55 12.99
CA GLU A 28 29.50 -16.86 13.77
C GLU A 28 28.98 -15.56 14.37
N LEU A 29 28.25 -14.75 13.58
CA LEU A 29 27.62 -13.52 14.08
C LEU A 29 26.62 -13.85 15.19
N ALA A 30 25.74 -14.82 14.99
CA ALA A 30 24.73 -15.25 15.97
C ALA A 30 25.38 -15.65 17.31
N ARG A 31 26.43 -16.45 17.27
CA ARG A 31 27.20 -16.86 18.48
C ARG A 31 27.79 -15.65 19.22
N ARG A 32 28.38 -14.69 18.47
CA ARG A 32 29.03 -13.51 19.07
C ARG A 32 28.06 -12.55 19.74
N ILE A 33 26.81 -12.47 19.24
CA ILE A 33 25.77 -11.61 19.82
C ILE A 33 24.87 -12.37 20.82
N TYR A 34 25.16 -13.64 21.10
CA TYR A 34 24.36 -14.50 21.97
C TYR A 34 22.91 -14.65 21.51
N ARG A 35 22.70 -14.87 20.22
CA ARG A 35 21.38 -15.09 19.58
C ARG A 35 21.41 -16.36 18.73
N SER A 36 20.21 -16.80 18.32
CA SER A 36 20.09 -17.93 17.38
C SER A 36 20.43 -17.51 15.95
N ARG A 37 20.89 -18.46 15.12
CA ARG A 37 21.06 -18.27 13.67
C ARG A 37 19.76 -17.78 13.01
N MET A 38 18.61 -18.25 13.49
CA MET A 38 17.30 -17.85 13.01
C MET A 38 17.03 -16.35 13.25
N THR A 39 17.47 -15.81 14.40
CA THR A 39 17.34 -14.37 14.71
C THR A 39 18.10 -13.53 13.70
N VAL A 40 19.37 -13.86 13.43
CA VAL A 40 20.18 -13.16 12.41
C VAL A 40 19.53 -13.26 11.04
N SER A 41 19.08 -14.46 10.65
CA SER A 41 18.39 -14.67 9.39
C SER A 41 17.11 -13.86 9.25
N LYS A 42 16.29 -13.76 10.31
CA LYS A 42 15.07 -12.93 10.30
C LYS A 42 15.40 -11.45 10.14
N LEU A 43 16.44 -10.94 10.80
CA LEU A 43 16.89 -9.55 10.68
C LEU A 43 17.40 -9.26 9.25
N GLU A 44 18.30 -10.10 8.72
CA GLU A 44 18.88 -9.93 7.39
C GLU A 44 17.89 -10.18 6.23
N ASN A 45 16.69 -10.67 6.52
CA ASN A 45 15.59 -10.82 5.55
C ASN A 45 14.38 -9.92 5.85
N ALA A 46 14.52 -8.94 6.76
CA ALA A 46 13.45 -8.04 7.17
C ALA A 46 12.16 -8.74 7.67
N ARG A 47 12.28 -9.96 8.23
CA ARG A 47 11.14 -10.80 8.65
C ARG A 47 10.72 -10.59 10.10
N CYS A 48 11.35 -9.67 10.81
CA CYS A 48 10.98 -9.33 12.18
C CYS A 48 11.26 -7.86 12.46
N ARG A 49 10.56 -7.32 13.45
CA ARG A 49 10.88 -6.03 14.04
C ARG A 49 12.20 -6.16 14.80
N PRO A 50 13.19 -5.27 14.58
CA PRO A 50 14.47 -5.36 15.26
C PRO A 50 14.35 -4.98 16.75
N ASP A 51 15.12 -5.64 17.62
CA ASP A 51 15.48 -5.12 18.93
C ASP A 51 16.72 -4.24 18.74
N THR A 52 16.61 -2.96 19.02
CA THR A 52 17.72 -1.98 18.83
C THR A 52 18.96 -2.37 19.65
N ARG A 53 18.81 -3.02 20.80
CA ARG A 53 19.92 -3.54 21.60
C ARG A 53 20.69 -4.63 20.87
N ASP A 54 20.01 -5.48 20.13
CA ASP A 54 20.66 -6.52 19.33
C ASP A 54 21.38 -5.90 18.13
N ILE A 55 20.82 -4.87 17.52
CA ILE A 55 21.48 -4.13 16.43
C ILE A 55 22.78 -3.49 16.93
N VAL A 56 22.76 -2.84 18.09
CA VAL A 56 23.97 -2.27 18.71
C VAL A 56 25.05 -3.35 18.94
N LYS A 57 24.67 -4.56 19.39
CA LYS A 57 25.63 -5.67 19.54
C LYS A 57 26.20 -6.11 18.19
N ILE A 58 25.34 -6.23 17.15
CA ILE A 58 25.77 -6.60 15.80
C ILE A 58 26.79 -5.57 15.29
N LEU A 59 26.48 -4.29 15.34
CA LEU A 59 27.36 -3.21 14.86
C LEU A 59 28.72 -3.23 15.57
N ARG A 60 28.74 -3.44 16.90
CA ARG A 60 29.99 -3.56 17.67
C ARG A 60 30.81 -4.77 17.27
N VAL A 61 30.18 -5.94 17.09
CA VAL A 61 30.84 -7.18 16.67
C VAL A 61 31.43 -7.04 15.26
N LEU A 62 30.75 -6.29 14.38
CA LEU A 62 31.19 -6.01 13.01
C LEU A 62 32.20 -4.84 12.93
N GLY A 63 32.55 -4.19 14.08
CA GLY A 63 33.53 -3.12 14.12
C GLY A 63 33.04 -1.80 13.53
N VAL A 64 31.72 -1.60 13.42
CA VAL A 64 31.12 -0.36 12.90
C VAL A 64 31.17 0.74 13.97
N THR A 65 31.68 1.91 13.63
CA THR A 65 31.84 3.08 14.53
C THR A 65 31.54 4.39 13.79
N GLY A 66 31.47 5.50 14.53
CA GLY A 66 31.28 6.86 13.98
C GLY A 66 29.94 7.04 13.28
N GLU A 67 29.91 7.91 12.29
CA GLU A 67 28.69 8.29 11.56
C GLU A 67 27.92 7.09 10.99
N LYS A 68 28.63 6.05 10.52
CA LYS A 68 27.95 4.84 9.98
C LYS A 68 27.25 4.06 11.08
N PHE A 69 27.78 4.03 12.29
CA PHE A 69 27.08 3.44 13.45
C PHE A 69 25.80 4.21 13.75
N ASP A 70 25.87 5.54 13.81
CA ASP A 70 24.73 6.39 14.14
C ASP A 70 23.64 6.31 13.06
N GLU A 71 24.03 6.28 11.78
CA GLU A 71 23.10 6.08 10.66
C GLU A 71 22.33 4.77 10.80
N ILE A 72 23.02 3.63 10.96
CA ILE A 72 22.37 2.33 11.03
C ILE A 72 21.55 2.18 12.31
N HIS A 73 22.01 2.75 13.41
CA HIS A 73 21.25 2.77 14.64
C HIS A 73 19.95 3.56 14.50
N GLN A 74 19.97 4.72 13.82
CA GLN A 74 18.75 5.48 13.53
C GLN A 74 17.79 4.68 12.64
N ILE A 75 18.29 4.04 11.58
CA ILE A 75 17.47 3.15 10.73
C ILE A 75 16.84 2.03 11.57
N ALA A 76 17.57 1.48 12.54
CA ALA A 76 17.05 0.43 13.42
C ALA A 76 15.97 0.97 14.38
N CYS A 77 16.10 2.19 14.87
CA CYS A 77 15.06 2.85 15.66
C CYS A 77 13.80 3.02 14.85
N ASP A 78 13.89 3.62 13.65
CA ASP A 78 12.75 3.79 12.72
C ASP A 78 12.11 2.44 12.37
N ALA A 79 12.91 1.41 12.10
CA ALA A 79 12.47 0.05 11.78
C ALA A 79 11.73 -0.65 12.94
N SER A 80 12.01 -0.22 14.18
CA SER A 80 11.41 -0.77 15.39
C SER A 80 10.11 -0.06 15.80
N GLU A 81 9.79 1.07 15.19
CA GLU A 81 8.60 1.84 15.52
C GLU A 81 7.30 1.06 15.32
N ARG A 82 6.29 1.43 16.11
CA ARG A 82 4.92 0.95 15.99
C ARG A 82 4.06 2.03 15.37
N GLY A 83 3.33 1.65 14.32
CA GLY A 83 2.33 2.52 13.75
C GLY A 83 0.96 2.36 14.44
N TRP A 84 0.03 3.28 14.17
CA TRP A 84 -1.34 3.24 14.65
C TRP A 84 -2.05 1.91 14.28
N TRP A 85 -1.71 1.31 13.13
CA TRP A 85 -2.25 0.04 12.64
C TRP A 85 -1.93 -1.16 13.54
N ASP A 86 -0.88 -1.08 14.34
CA ASP A 86 -0.55 -2.14 15.32
C ASP A 86 -1.60 -2.26 16.42
N SER A 87 -2.36 -1.18 16.73
CA SER A 87 -3.43 -1.17 17.74
C SER A 87 -4.65 -1.99 17.31
N TYR A 88 -4.83 -2.19 16.02
CA TYR A 88 -5.94 -2.99 15.47
C TYR A 88 -5.66 -4.50 15.46
N GLY A 89 -4.40 -4.92 15.63
CA GLY A 89 -4.01 -6.32 15.64
C GLY A 89 -4.48 -7.07 14.39
N ASP A 90 -5.02 -8.26 14.57
CA ASP A 90 -5.47 -9.10 13.45
C ASP A 90 -6.74 -8.58 12.75
N THR A 91 -7.53 -7.72 13.41
CA THR A 91 -8.75 -7.12 12.83
C THR A 91 -8.47 -6.35 11.54
N MET A 92 -7.31 -5.69 11.43
CA MET A 92 -6.95 -4.94 10.23
C MET A 92 -6.43 -5.83 9.08
N GLY A 93 -6.08 -7.07 9.34
CA GLY A 93 -5.48 -7.96 8.36
C GLY A 93 -4.07 -7.53 7.89
N ALA A 94 -3.29 -8.47 7.38
CA ALA A 94 -1.88 -8.22 7.01
C ALA A 94 -1.74 -7.23 5.85
N ARG A 95 -2.60 -7.33 4.83
CA ARG A 95 -2.61 -6.45 3.65
C ARG A 95 -2.86 -4.99 4.04
N GLN A 96 -3.90 -4.72 4.83
CA GLN A 96 -4.24 -3.36 5.23
C GLN A 96 -3.16 -2.74 6.13
N ARG A 97 -2.54 -3.54 7.02
CA ARG A 97 -1.41 -3.08 7.83
C ARG A 97 -0.19 -2.72 6.98
N LEU A 98 0.10 -3.52 5.95
CA LEU A 98 1.18 -3.21 5.01
C LEU A 98 0.93 -1.88 4.28
N TYR A 99 -0.27 -1.68 3.76
CA TYR A 99 -0.63 -0.44 3.08
C TYR A 99 -0.54 0.77 4.01
N ALA A 100 -1.08 0.68 5.23
CA ALA A 100 -0.97 1.75 6.22
C ALA A 100 0.49 2.09 6.58
N ASP A 101 1.36 1.07 6.71
CA ASP A 101 2.79 1.24 6.96
C ASP A 101 3.46 1.96 5.77
N LEU A 102 3.26 1.49 4.54
CA LEU A 102 3.86 2.09 3.34
C LEU A 102 3.38 3.53 3.11
N GLU A 103 2.08 3.78 3.22
CA GLU A 103 1.45 5.09 3.06
C GLU A 103 1.92 6.09 4.12
N SER A 104 2.23 5.61 5.32
CA SER A 104 2.70 6.49 6.40
C SER A 104 4.04 7.16 6.08
N GLY A 105 4.89 6.51 5.30
CA GLY A 105 6.23 6.96 4.94
C GLY A 105 6.39 7.38 3.49
N ALA A 106 5.39 7.15 2.62
CA ALA A 106 5.48 7.51 1.21
C ALA A 106 5.43 9.04 1.00
N ALA A 107 6.19 9.51 0.01
CA ALA A 107 6.06 10.86 -0.55
C ALA A 107 5.11 10.85 -1.76
N THR A 108 5.17 9.80 -2.57
CA THR A 108 4.35 9.65 -3.77
C THR A 108 3.78 8.25 -3.87
N ILE A 109 2.55 8.15 -4.37
CA ILE A 109 1.88 6.89 -4.65
C ILE A 109 1.28 6.97 -6.05
N ARG A 110 1.57 5.98 -6.89
CA ARG A 110 0.96 5.82 -8.21
C ARG A 110 0.32 4.45 -8.31
N GLY A 111 -0.95 4.38 -8.66
CA GLY A 111 -1.67 3.11 -8.63
C GLY A 111 -2.62 2.91 -9.79
N TYR A 112 -2.94 1.65 -10.04
CA TYR A 112 -3.99 1.22 -10.96
C TYR A 112 -4.93 0.24 -10.28
N ASN A 113 -6.20 0.57 -10.29
CA ASN A 113 -7.26 -0.28 -9.76
C ASN A 113 -8.12 -0.83 -10.90
N GLN A 114 -8.07 -2.14 -11.10
CA GLN A 114 -8.72 -2.82 -12.20
C GLN A 114 -10.15 -3.29 -11.89
N MET A 115 -10.39 -3.79 -10.68
CA MET A 115 -11.60 -4.55 -10.34
C MET A 115 -12.40 -4.00 -9.17
N SER A 116 -11.84 -3.07 -8.40
CA SER A 116 -12.46 -2.58 -7.17
C SER A 116 -12.27 -1.09 -6.97
N VAL A 117 -13.20 -0.48 -6.27
CA VAL A 117 -13.06 0.90 -5.78
C VAL A 117 -11.82 0.99 -4.88
N PRO A 118 -10.92 1.97 -5.09
CA PRO A 118 -9.73 2.11 -4.26
C PRO A 118 -10.10 2.30 -2.79
N GLY A 119 -9.47 1.54 -1.90
CA GLY A 119 -9.78 1.56 -0.46
C GLY A 119 -9.64 2.92 0.22
N LEU A 120 -8.84 3.82 -0.36
CA LEU A 120 -8.65 5.19 0.14
C LEU A 120 -9.86 6.10 -0.07
N VAL A 121 -10.78 5.74 -0.96
CA VAL A 121 -11.96 6.54 -1.31
C VAL A 121 -13.27 5.76 -1.13
N GLN A 122 -13.26 4.64 -0.40
CA GLN A 122 -14.47 3.90 -0.05
C GLN A 122 -15.20 4.60 1.09
N SER A 123 -16.53 4.72 0.99
CA SER A 123 -17.37 5.21 2.09
C SER A 123 -17.64 4.12 3.14
N ALA A 124 -18.09 4.51 4.32
CA ALA A 124 -18.46 3.56 5.37
C ALA A 124 -19.63 2.65 4.93
N GLU A 125 -20.61 3.21 4.23
CA GLU A 125 -21.79 2.51 3.71
C GLU A 125 -21.41 1.49 2.65
N PHE A 126 -20.47 1.85 1.76
CA PHE A 126 -19.93 0.93 0.75
C PHE A 126 -19.17 -0.23 1.40
N LEU A 127 -18.36 0.06 2.42
CA LEU A 127 -17.64 -0.95 3.18
C LEU A 127 -18.61 -1.91 3.92
N GLN A 128 -19.68 -1.37 4.50
CA GLN A 128 -20.70 -2.19 5.15
C GLN A 128 -21.39 -3.10 4.14
N ALA A 129 -21.77 -2.57 2.98
CA ALA A 129 -22.41 -3.38 1.93
C ALA A 129 -21.51 -4.53 1.42
N LEU A 130 -20.19 -4.32 1.31
CA LEU A 130 -19.27 -5.41 0.97
C LEU A 130 -19.22 -6.50 2.06
N ILE A 131 -19.24 -6.11 3.33
CA ILE A 131 -19.25 -7.05 4.46
C ILE A 131 -20.56 -7.84 4.47
N ASP A 132 -21.69 -7.18 4.22
CA ASP A 132 -23.00 -7.82 4.17
C ASP A 132 -23.08 -8.87 3.04
N LEU A 133 -22.43 -8.62 1.90
CA LEU A 133 -22.31 -9.59 0.81
C LEU A 133 -21.45 -10.80 1.21
N ASP A 134 -20.31 -10.58 1.84
CA ASP A 134 -19.45 -11.66 2.33
C ASP A 134 -20.21 -12.56 3.33
N LEU A 135 -21.02 -11.96 4.20
CA LEU A 135 -21.89 -12.69 5.16
C LEU A 135 -23.00 -13.47 4.44
N ALA A 136 -23.63 -12.88 3.42
CA ALA A 136 -24.70 -13.52 2.66
C ALA A 136 -24.20 -14.75 1.86
N GLU A 137 -22.93 -14.75 1.44
CA GLU A 137 -22.28 -15.89 0.81
C GLU A 137 -21.86 -17.00 1.80
N GLY A 138 -22.15 -16.82 3.09
CA GLY A 138 -21.83 -17.78 4.14
C GLY A 138 -20.35 -17.77 4.57
N SER A 139 -19.64 -16.71 4.26
CA SER A 139 -18.27 -16.52 4.72
C SER A 139 -18.22 -16.38 6.24
N GLU A 140 -17.46 -17.22 6.92
CA GLU A 140 -17.14 -17.01 8.33
C GLU A 140 -16.19 -15.80 8.46
N LEU A 141 -16.70 -14.71 9.04
CA LEU A 141 -15.87 -13.54 9.31
C LEU A 141 -14.94 -13.83 10.50
N ASN A 142 -13.65 -13.91 10.21
CA ASN A 142 -12.60 -13.99 11.25
C ASN A 142 -12.23 -12.61 11.83
N TYR A 143 -13.13 -11.63 11.71
CA TYR A 143 -12.92 -10.24 12.15
C TYR A 143 -14.22 -9.60 12.62
N VAL A 144 -14.10 -8.48 13.35
CA VAL A 144 -15.25 -7.67 13.81
C VAL A 144 -15.52 -6.58 12.76
N PRO A 145 -16.69 -6.59 12.07
CA PRO A 145 -17.00 -5.68 10.98
C PRO A 145 -16.78 -4.20 11.30
N GLU A 146 -17.32 -3.74 12.44
CA GLU A 146 -17.23 -2.34 12.87
C GLU A 146 -15.79 -1.90 13.08
N ARG A 147 -14.94 -2.76 13.64
CA ARG A 147 -13.51 -2.48 13.83
C ARG A 147 -12.76 -2.47 12.52
N THR A 148 -13.16 -3.28 11.56
CA THR A 148 -12.58 -3.29 10.21
C THR A 148 -12.91 -2.01 9.46
N ILE A 149 -14.15 -1.56 9.50
CA ILE A 149 -14.57 -0.27 8.93
C ILE A 149 -13.78 0.87 9.59
N GLN A 150 -13.75 0.90 10.93
CA GLN A 150 -13.01 1.91 11.69
C GLN A 150 -11.54 1.97 11.30
N ALA A 151 -10.86 0.81 11.17
CA ALA A 151 -9.47 0.74 10.75
C ALA A 151 -9.25 1.31 9.33
N ARG A 152 -10.18 1.08 8.41
CA ARG A 152 -10.11 1.62 7.05
C ARG A 152 -10.35 3.13 7.01
N LEU A 153 -11.29 3.64 7.78
CA LEU A 153 -11.54 5.08 7.90
C LEU A 153 -10.35 5.80 8.57
N GLU A 154 -9.74 5.20 9.59
CA GLU A 154 -8.52 5.72 10.22
C GLU A 154 -7.34 5.77 9.22
N ARG A 155 -7.21 4.74 8.37
CA ARG A 155 -6.23 4.73 7.28
C ARG A 155 -6.45 5.89 6.31
N GLN A 156 -7.70 6.12 5.88
CA GLN A 156 -8.06 7.24 5.00
C GLN A 156 -7.74 8.59 5.67
N HIS A 157 -8.15 8.77 6.92
CA HIS A 157 -7.87 9.98 7.69
C HIS A 157 -6.36 10.26 7.78
N THR A 158 -5.58 9.23 8.10
CA THR A 158 -4.12 9.33 8.19
C THR A 158 -3.48 9.63 6.83
N PHE A 159 -4.01 9.03 5.75
CA PHE A 159 -3.53 9.26 4.40
C PHE A 159 -3.75 10.70 3.94
N PHE A 160 -4.95 11.25 4.15
CA PHE A 160 -5.34 12.59 3.73
C PHE A 160 -4.91 13.71 4.69
N ARG A 161 -4.06 13.42 5.68
CA ARG A 161 -3.47 14.46 6.54
C ARG A 161 -2.67 15.49 5.73
N THR A 162 -2.44 16.69 6.31
CA THR A 162 -1.74 17.80 5.63
C THR A 162 -0.39 17.39 5.02
N GLU A 163 0.39 16.57 5.73
CA GLU A 163 1.71 16.07 5.30
C GLU A 163 1.65 14.65 4.69
N GLY A 164 0.49 14.20 4.24
CA GLY A 164 0.33 12.90 3.60
C GLY A 164 0.94 12.85 2.18
N PRO A 165 1.03 11.68 1.56
CA PRO A 165 1.62 11.51 0.24
C PRO A 165 0.80 12.20 -0.85
N ALA A 166 1.46 12.57 -1.95
CA ALA A 166 0.77 12.84 -3.21
C ALA A 166 0.40 11.51 -3.89
N ALA A 167 -0.83 11.39 -4.39
CA ALA A 167 -1.27 10.17 -5.05
C ALA A 167 -1.93 10.42 -6.40
N GLU A 168 -1.61 9.55 -7.35
CA GLU A 168 -2.28 9.46 -8.65
C GLU A 168 -2.79 8.02 -8.83
N ILE A 169 -4.10 7.86 -8.87
CA ILE A 169 -4.75 6.56 -9.03
C ILE A 169 -5.49 6.52 -10.36
N ILE A 170 -5.18 5.54 -11.18
CA ILE A 170 -5.92 5.24 -12.40
C ILE A 170 -6.91 4.14 -12.09
N LEU A 171 -8.19 4.44 -12.27
CA LEU A 171 -9.30 3.50 -12.09
C LEU A 171 -9.73 2.98 -13.45
N ASP A 172 -9.83 1.67 -13.62
CA ASP A 172 -10.43 1.12 -14.83
C ASP A 172 -11.94 1.40 -14.86
N GLU A 173 -12.48 1.85 -15.99
CA GLU A 173 -13.91 2.14 -16.13
C GLU A 173 -14.77 0.89 -15.84
N PHE A 174 -14.21 -0.30 -15.97
CA PHE A 174 -14.88 -1.54 -15.60
C PHE A 174 -15.42 -1.53 -14.16
N VAL A 175 -14.71 -0.87 -13.23
CA VAL A 175 -15.15 -0.71 -11.83
C VAL A 175 -16.45 0.06 -11.71
N LEU A 176 -16.71 1.00 -12.62
CA LEU A 176 -17.95 1.80 -12.67
C LEU A 176 -19.11 1.03 -13.31
N ARG A 177 -18.81 0.03 -14.11
CA ARG A 177 -19.79 -0.75 -14.90
C ARG A 177 -20.25 -2.03 -14.23
N ARG A 178 -19.34 -2.70 -13.51
CA ARG A 178 -19.66 -3.94 -12.80
C ARG A 178 -19.97 -3.64 -11.35
N LEU A 179 -21.22 -3.83 -10.97
CA LEU A 179 -21.64 -3.55 -9.60
C LEU A 179 -21.21 -4.71 -8.68
N ALA A 180 -20.45 -4.35 -7.64
CA ALA A 180 -20.14 -5.25 -6.52
C ALA A 180 -21.13 -5.12 -5.37
N VAL A 181 -21.96 -4.06 -5.37
CA VAL A 181 -22.95 -3.72 -4.34
C VAL A 181 -24.23 -3.25 -5.02
N PRO A 182 -25.36 -3.10 -4.30
CA PRO A 182 -26.59 -2.54 -4.86
C PRO A 182 -26.37 -1.20 -5.58
N ALA A 183 -27.14 -0.95 -6.64
CA ALA A 183 -26.98 0.21 -7.52
C ALA A 183 -27.01 1.55 -6.75
N GLU A 184 -27.92 1.70 -5.79
CA GLU A 184 -28.02 2.90 -4.94
C GLU A 184 -26.75 3.12 -4.10
N THR A 185 -26.23 2.04 -3.49
CA THR A 185 -24.98 2.10 -2.72
C THR A 185 -23.80 2.48 -3.61
N MET A 186 -23.73 1.91 -4.83
CA MET A 186 -22.68 2.26 -5.79
C MET A 186 -22.80 3.71 -6.26
N ALA A 187 -24.01 4.20 -6.55
CA ALA A 187 -24.24 5.60 -6.92
C ALA A 187 -23.76 6.55 -5.80
N ALA A 188 -24.11 6.28 -4.55
CA ALA A 188 -23.63 7.04 -3.39
C ALA A 188 -22.11 6.98 -3.26
N GLN A 189 -21.50 5.82 -3.49
CA GLN A 189 -20.06 5.62 -3.47
C GLN A 189 -19.35 6.46 -4.54
N LEU A 190 -19.87 6.49 -5.77
CA LEU A 190 -19.29 7.31 -6.84
C LEU A 190 -19.33 8.80 -6.54
N ARG A 191 -20.44 9.29 -5.98
CA ARG A 191 -20.57 10.69 -5.52
C ARG A 191 -19.59 10.98 -4.37
N HIS A 192 -19.45 10.07 -3.44
CA HIS A 192 -18.45 10.17 -2.36
C HIS A 192 -17.02 10.30 -2.92
N MET A 193 -16.66 9.50 -3.95
CA MET A 193 -15.35 9.60 -4.59
C MET A 193 -15.12 10.98 -5.22
N VAL A 194 -16.10 11.51 -5.93
CA VAL A 194 -16.02 12.87 -6.51
C VAL A 194 -15.79 13.91 -5.41
N ASP A 195 -16.52 13.83 -4.32
CA ASP A 195 -16.41 14.74 -3.17
C ASP A 195 -15.02 14.68 -2.53
N VAL A 196 -14.52 13.48 -2.23
CA VAL A 196 -13.19 13.28 -1.63
C VAL A 196 -12.10 13.83 -2.57
N VAL A 197 -12.12 13.45 -3.85
CA VAL A 197 -11.09 13.89 -4.82
C VAL A 197 -11.10 15.40 -4.98
N SER A 198 -12.28 16.01 -5.05
CA SER A 198 -12.42 17.48 -5.21
C SER A 198 -11.86 18.26 -4.02
N ARG A 199 -11.85 17.68 -2.81
CA ARG A 199 -11.32 18.31 -1.58
C ARG A 199 -9.85 18.03 -1.33
N GLN A 200 -9.24 17.09 -2.07
CA GLN A 200 -7.89 16.62 -1.81
C GLN A 200 -6.94 16.95 -2.97
N PRO A 201 -6.29 18.13 -2.97
CA PRO A 201 -5.49 18.60 -4.10
C PRO A 201 -4.25 17.75 -4.40
N ARG A 202 -3.84 16.88 -3.47
CA ARG A 202 -2.74 15.94 -3.67
C ARG A 202 -3.19 14.54 -4.09
N PHE A 203 -4.49 14.35 -4.31
CA PHE A 203 -5.05 13.09 -4.77
C PHE A 203 -5.69 13.28 -6.14
N THR A 204 -5.10 12.68 -7.15
CA THR A 204 -5.60 12.67 -8.52
C THR A 204 -6.23 11.32 -8.83
N LEU A 205 -7.45 11.33 -9.32
CA LEU A 205 -8.14 10.15 -9.83
C LEU A 205 -8.36 10.32 -11.33
N LEU A 206 -7.85 9.37 -12.09
CA LEU A 206 -8.04 9.27 -13.52
C LEU A 206 -8.84 8.01 -13.85
N VAL A 207 -9.62 8.01 -14.92
CA VAL A 207 -10.32 6.82 -15.39
C VAL A 207 -9.72 6.33 -16.71
N MET A 208 -9.38 5.05 -16.76
CA MET A 208 -9.02 4.36 -17.99
C MET A 208 -10.30 3.95 -18.71
N PRO A 209 -10.66 4.54 -19.86
CA PRO A 209 -11.91 4.23 -20.53
C PRO A 209 -11.87 2.84 -21.18
N LEU A 210 -13.05 2.19 -21.31
CA LEU A 210 -13.19 0.84 -21.89
C LEU A 210 -12.70 0.77 -23.33
N ASP A 211 -12.84 1.82 -24.10
CA ASP A 211 -12.39 1.95 -25.49
C ASP A 211 -10.95 2.46 -25.61
N GLY A 212 -10.30 2.74 -24.47
CA GLY A 212 -8.92 3.21 -24.41
C GLY A 212 -7.95 2.19 -24.98
N ARG A 213 -7.07 2.64 -25.88
CA ARG A 213 -6.09 1.77 -26.57
C ARG A 213 -4.69 2.01 -26.02
N LEU A 214 -4.16 1.01 -25.32
CA LEU A 214 -2.74 0.98 -24.96
C LEU A 214 -1.91 0.55 -26.18
N SER A 215 -1.10 1.43 -26.74
CA SER A 215 -0.24 1.11 -27.88
C SER A 215 1.19 1.64 -27.65
N PRO A 216 2.21 0.76 -27.82
CA PRO A 216 2.14 -0.68 -27.75
C PRO A 216 2.06 -1.18 -26.32
N GLY A 217 1.28 -2.21 -26.02
CA GLY A 217 1.34 -2.78 -24.69
C GLY A 217 0.17 -3.70 -24.33
N ARG A 218 0.34 -4.31 -23.16
CA ARG A 218 -0.68 -5.15 -22.52
C ARG A 218 -1.28 -4.40 -21.35
N LEU A 219 -2.55 -4.66 -21.06
CA LEU A 219 -3.18 -4.27 -19.80
C LEU A 219 -2.43 -4.92 -18.62
N PRO A 220 -2.36 -4.23 -17.48
CA PRO A 220 -1.81 -4.84 -16.26
C PRO A 220 -2.62 -6.08 -15.88
N PRO A 221 -1.98 -7.14 -15.41
CA PRO A 221 -2.66 -8.37 -15.02
C PRO A 221 -3.41 -8.23 -13.69
N SER A 222 -3.15 -7.21 -12.91
CA SER A 222 -3.74 -6.97 -11.59
C SER A 222 -3.64 -5.51 -11.17
N THR A 223 -4.40 -5.16 -10.13
CA THR A 223 -4.22 -3.92 -9.36
C THR A 223 -2.80 -3.84 -8.80
N TYR A 224 -2.20 -2.66 -8.83
CA TYR A 224 -0.89 -2.41 -8.22
C TYR A 224 -0.78 -0.99 -7.67
N MET A 225 0.17 -0.81 -6.74
CA MET A 225 0.57 0.47 -6.18
C MET A 225 2.10 0.59 -6.21
N ILE A 226 2.60 1.72 -6.69
CA ILE A 226 4.02 2.11 -6.70
C ILE A 226 4.20 3.15 -5.60
N TYR A 227 5.08 2.88 -4.65
CA TYR A 227 5.39 3.75 -3.53
C TYR A 227 6.78 4.36 -3.72
N GLY A 228 6.86 5.70 -3.71
CA GLY A 228 8.11 6.46 -3.67
C GLY A 228 8.29 7.11 -2.29
N PHE A 229 9.52 7.10 -1.78
CA PHE A 229 9.85 7.57 -0.44
C PHE A 229 10.70 8.85 -0.50
N PRO A 230 10.65 9.71 0.53
CA PRO A 230 11.38 10.99 0.52
C PRO A 230 12.91 10.83 0.68
N ASP A 231 13.35 9.77 1.37
CA ASP A 231 14.78 9.47 1.52
C ASP A 231 15.29 8.74 0.26
N PRO A 232 16.25 9.28 -0.50
CA PRO A 232 16.80 8.62 -1.69
C PRO A 232 17.42 7.24 -1.44
N ALA A 233 17.82 6.96 -0.20
CA ALA A 233 18.34 5.66 0.21
C ALA A 233 17.23 4.63 0.53
N ASP A 234 15.98 5.03 0.47
CA ASP A 234 14.81 4.16 0.53
C ASP A 234 14.25 3.99 -0.90
N PRO A 235 14.65 2.94 -1.63
CA PRO A 235 14.26 2.81 -3.04
C PRO A 235 12.75 2.58 -3.17
N PRO A 236 12.13 3.01 -4.28
CA PRO A 236 10.73 2.77 -4.54
C PRO A 236 10.43 1.26 -4.59
N LEU A 237 9.20 0.91 -4.29
CA LEU A 237 8.71 -0.45 -4.37
C LEU A 237 7.32 -0.51 -4.99
N VAL A 238 6.94 -1.70 -5.46
CA VAL A 238 5.60 -1.97 -6.00
C VAL A 238 4.94 -3.07 -5.19
N VAL A 239 3.69 -2.85 -4.85
CA VAL A 239 2.80 -3.90 -4.34
C VAL A 239 1.80 -4.23 -5.44
N ALA A 240 1.85 -5.46 -5.96
CA ALA A 240 0.90 -5.98 -6.93
C ALA A 240 -0.07 -6.94 -6.23
N GLU A 241 -1.37 -6.63 -6.32
CA GLU A 241 -2.41 -7.41 -5.64
C GLU A 241 -2.60 -8.79 -6.28
N ASN A 242 -2.78 -9.78 -5.43
CA ASN A 242 -3.14 -11.13 -5.81
C ASN A 242 -4.27 -11.64 -4.89
N ALA A 243 -4.95 -12.69 -5.29
CA ALA A 243 -6.08 -13.24 -4.54
C ALA A 243 -5.73 -13.65 -3.10
N SER A 244 -4.54 -14.23 -2.88
CA SER A 244 -4.12 -14.75 -1.58
C SER A 244 -3.04 -13.91 -0.89
N THR A 245 -2.01 -13.51 -1.62
CA THR A 245 -0.85 -12.81 -1.07
C THR A 245 -0.31 -11.83 -2.09
N ASP A 246 -0.14 -10.57 -1.69
CA ASP A 246 0.39 -9.54 -2.56
C ASP A 246 1.87 -9.77 -2.86
N LEU A 247 2.28 -9.45 -4.08
CA LEU A 247 3.67 -9.50 -4.51
C LEU A 247 4.33 -8.15 -4.29
N ILE A 248 5.46 -8.15 -3.60
CA ILE A 248 6.24 -6.94 -3.36
C ILE A 248 7.49 -6.97 -4.23
N HIS A 249 7.52 -6.10 -5.23
CA HIS A 249 8.66 -5.93 -6.12
C HIS A 249 9.55 -4.79 -5.64
N THR A 250 10.84 -5.06 -5.49
CA THR A 250 11.80 -4.09 -4.94
C THR A 250 13.07 -3.98 -5.77
N THR A 251 13.22 -4.81 -6.81
CA THR A 251 14.37 -4.66 -7.71
C THR A 251 14.13 -3.48 -8.65
N PRO A 252 15.16 -2.66 -8.95
CA PRO A 252 15.00 -1.51 -9.84
C PRO A 252 14.42 -1.89 -11.21
N VAL A 253 14.77 -3.07 -11.72
CA VAL A 253 14.28 -3.56 -13.02
C VAL A 253 12.77 -3.82 -12.99
N GLU A 254 12.26 -4.43 -11.93
CA GLU A 254 10.83 -4.69 -11.79
C GLU A 254 10.04 -3.42 -11.53
N VAL A 255 10.52 -2.57 -10.62
CA VAL A 255 9.89 -1.27 -10.35
C VAL A 255 9.78 -0.46 -11.63
N ALA A 256 10.86 -0.33 -12.40
CA ALA A 256 10.86 0.40 -13.68
C ALA A 256 9.89 -0.18 -14.73
N LYS A 257 9.54 -1.47 -14.68
CA LYS A 257 8.48 -2.03 -15.54
C LYS A 257 7.10 -1.48 -15.18
N TYR A 258 6.79 -1.40 -13.89
CA TYR A 258 5.51 -0.86 -13.43
C TYR A 258 5.42 0.66 -13.63
N GLU A 259 6.53 1.38 -13.47
CA GLU A 259 6.58 2.81 -13.76
C GLU A 259 6.26 3.09 -15.24
N ARG A 260 6.94 2.40 -16.18
CA ARG A 260 6.64 2.51 -17.60
C ARG A 260 5.22 2.07 -17.98
N LEU A 261 4.69 1.06 -17.28
CA LEU A 261 3.33 0.62 -17.47
C LEU A 261 2.35 1.71 -17.02
N HIS A 262 2.58 2.30 -15.84
CA HIS A 262 1.76 3.38 -15.30
C HIS A 262 1.76 4.62 -16.21
N ASP A 263 2.92 5.02 -16.72
CA ASP A 263 3.04 6.15 -17.64
C ASP A 263 2.17 5.93 -18.90
N ARG A 264 2.19 4.73 -19.49
CA ARG A 264 1.34 4.38 -20.63
C ARG A 264 -0.17 4.38 -20.30
N LEU A 265 -0.54 3.88 -19.11
CA LEU A 265 -1.94 3.94 -18.67
C LEU A 265 -2.39 5.39 -18.52
N ARG A 266 -1.53 6.22 -17.94
CA ARG A 266 -1.80 7.64 -17.73
C ARG A 266 -2.00 8.40 -19.05
N GLU A 267 -1.21 8.09 -20.08
CA GLU A 267 -1.35 8.67 -21.43
C GLU A 267 -2.69 8.33 -22.09
N THR A 268 -3.28 7.20 -21.73
CA THR A 268 -4.55 6.70 -22.29
C THR A 268 -5.75 7.08 -21.40
N ALA A 269 -5.53 7.30 -20.11
CA ALA A 269 -6.59 7.66 -19.18
C ALA A 269 -7.19 9.03 -19.51
N LEU A 270 -8.47 9.20 -19.17
CA LEU A 270 -9.16 10.49 -19.27
C LEU A 270 -8.49 11.52 -18.36
N PRO A 271 -8.45 12.80 -18.78
CA PRO A 271 -8.05 13.90 -17.91
C PRO A 271 -8.87 13.94 -16.61
N ALA A 272 -8.33 14.51 -15.54
CA ALA A 272 -8.94 14.48 -14.22
C ALA A 272 -10.39 15.01 -14.19
N LEU A 273 -10.67 16.11 -14.88
CA LEU A 273 -12.04 16.67 -14.94
C LEU A 273 -13.00 15.75 -15.70
N GLU A 274 -12.58 15.18 -16.81
CA GLU A 274 -13.40 14.22 -17.58
C GLU A 274 -13.62 12.93 -16.79
N SER A 275 -12.61 12.48 -16.05
CA SER A 275 -12.73 11.35 -15.16
C SER A 275 -13.78 11.58 -14.06
N LEU A 276 -13.79 12.74 -13.42
CA LEU A 276 -14.81 13.10 -12.44
C LEU A 276 -16.20 13.21 -13.06
N SER A 277 -16.32 13.81 -14.25
CA SER A 277 -17.60 13.85 -14.99
C SER A 277 -18.13 12.45 -15.25
N LEU A 278 -17.27 11.52 -15.68
CA LEU A 278 -17.67 10.13 -15.93
C LEU A 278 -18.19 9.43 -14.66
N LEU A 279 -17.61 9.74 -13.49
CA LEU A 279 -18.09 9.21 -12.21
C LEU A 279 -19.49 9.76 -11.87
N VAL A 280 -19.72 11.07 -12.09
CA VAL A 280 -21.02 11.71 -11.88
C VAL A 280 -22.07 11.08 -12.81
N ASP A 281 -21.79 11.00 -14.11
CA ASP A 281 -22.69 10.41 -15.10
C ASP A 281 -23.02 8.94 -14.78
N ALA A 282 -22.04 8.19 -14.26
CA ALA A 282 -22.25 6.80 -13.83
C ALA A 282 -23.16 6.73 -12.59
N ALA A 283 -22.97 7.62 -11.62
CA ALA A 283 -23.81 7.69 -10.42
C ALA A 283 -25.26 8.06 -10.76
N ASP A 284 -25.47 8.99 -11.69
CA ASP A 284 -26.81 9.43 -12.09
C ASP A 284 -27.56 8.32 -12.84
N ARG A 285 -26.91 7.63 -13.77
CA ARG A 285 -27.49 6.45 -14.47
C ARG A 285 -27.92 5.35 -13.48
N LEU A 286 -27.11 5.08 -12.45
CA LEU A 286 -27.44 4.08 -11.44
C LEU A 286 -28.64 4.49 -10.58
N SER A 287 -28.79 5.79 -10.30
CA SER A 287 -29.93 6.32 -9.53
C SER A 287 -31.23 6.28 -10.33
N GLU A 288 -31.17 6.56 -11.64
CA GLU A 288 -32.32 6.51 -12.55
C GLU A 288 -32.80 5.06 -12.78
N GLY A 289 -31.86 4.12 -12.93
CA GLY A 289 -32.18 2.69 -13.11
C GLY A 289 -32.85 2.07 -11.90
N ALA A 290 -32.46 2.43 -10.69
CA ALA A 290 -33.06 1.95 -9.45
C ALA A 290 -34.53 2.37 -9.26
N GLY A 291 -34.94 3.48 -9.89
CA GLY A 291 -36.33 3.96 -9.85
C GLY A 291 -37.32 3.24 -10.79
N HIS A 292 -36.84 2.37 -11.67
CA HIS A 292 -37.68 1.64 -12.65
C HIS A 292 -37.92 0.16 -12.27
N ASP A 293 -37.22 -0.36 -11.29
CA ASP A 293 -37.33 -1.76 -10.81
C ASP A 293 -38.23 -1.90 -9.55
N THR A 294 -38.91 -0.83 -9.14
CA THR A 294 -39.90 -0.82 -8.04
C THR A 294 -41.32 -0.67 -8.62
#